data_fe279cb0d53fe754dedc8eaabcf66d39
#
_entry.id   fe279cb0d53fe754dedc8eaabcf66d39
#
_cell.length_a   1.000
_cell.length_b   1.000
_cell.length_c   1.000
_cell.angle_alpha   90.00
_cell.angle_beta   90.00
_cell.angle_gamma   90.00
#
_symmetry.space_group_name_H-M   'P 1'
#
loop_
_entity.id
_entity.type
_entity.pdbx_description
1 polymer ?
#
loop_
_entity_poly.entity_id
_entity_poly.type
_entity_poly.pdbx_seq_one_letter_code
_entity_poly.pdbx_strand_id
1 'polypeptide(L)'
;MLLFSTFLSAQEFRMSSYNSGWIPVNSSAGVTIKDFLKIQLDIQSRTDYKNWSIVARVVSPIKNADNKEFPVNKLKFKFGNYTTQQYYSKTYPTTAQLGAVQGDIAMNFTRSYFIKNSQVSTNTNGEYGNILLNYDLIIEGGSYLNDLKSWNNYNIQLELTLLDGFSNVISSVVTNTFSMQISPQGNYPNTSSFSISVDGSATNGELVFSTMSDYINGVRKEYINGLNVSSDTPCEIQVSSQNAYLSTSSSDNLDLNSVRVQLRDTETNKLSNEVKLSTYNQTLLTSSKAISAKKYTIIYSTAASDQKIMNSKSGNYSTTLLYTISPQ
;
A
#
# COMPACT_ATOMS: atom_id res chain seq x y z
N MET A 1 5.75 60.16 -7.78
CA MET A 1 5.66 59.24 -6.65
C MET A 1 4.72 58.10 -7.09
N LEU A 2 5.30 57.01 -7.66
CA LEU A 2 4.53 55.83 -8.08
C LEU A 2 4.33 54.93 -6.88
N LEU A 3 3.08 54.80 -6.41
CA LEU A 3 2.69 53.81 -5.42
C LEU A 3 2.60 52.46 -6.15
N PHE A 4 3.60 51.60 -5.93
CA PHE A 4 3.45 50.18 -6.21
C PHE A 4 2.57 49.56 -5.13
N SER A 5 1.28 49.37 -5.42
CA SER A 5 0.42 48.48 -4.62
C SER A 5 0.87 47.05 -4.92
N THR A 6 1.65 46.46 -4.03
CA THR A 6 1.84 45.01 -4.00
C THR A 6 0.50 44.40 -3.62
N PHE A 7 -0.24 43.92 -4.63
CA PHE A 7 -1.34 42.99 -4.37
C PHE A 7 -0.71 41.73 -3.78
N LEU A 8 -0.83 41.58 -2.46
CA LEU A 8 -0.70 40.24 -1.86
C LEU A 8 -1.79 39.39 -2.51
N SER A 9 -1.41 38.60 -3.49
CA SER A 9 -2.25 37.55 -4.02
C SER A 9 -2.58 36.61 -2.86
N ALA A 10 -3.81 36.70 -2.35
CA ALA A 10 -4.29 35.74 -1.38
C ALA A 10 -4.16 34.37 -2.02
N GLN A 11 -3.47 33.46 -1.37
CA GLN A 11 -3.23 32.11 -1.88
C GLN A 11 -4.58 31.43 -2.08
N GLU A 12 -4.97 31.21 -3.34
CA GLU A 12 -6.33 30.79 -3.74
C GLU A 12 -6.63 29.31 -3.44
N PHE A 13 -5.59 28.50 -3.24
CA PHE A 13 -5.69 27.08 -2.91
C PHE A 13 -4.67 26.74 -1.84
N ARG A 14 -5.13 26.50 -0.63
CA ARG A 14 -4.30 26.31 0.57
C ARG A 14 -4.52 24.96 1.19
N MET A 15 -3.50 24.50 1.88
CA MET A 15 -3.55 23.28 2.68
C MET A 15 -3.11 23.59 4.11
N SER A 16 -3.84 23.04 5.07
CA SER A 16 -3.46 22.98 6.49
C SER A 16 -3.61 21.57 7.01
N SER A 17 -3.02 21.27 8.17
CA SER A 17 -3.10 19.93 8.76
C SER A 17 -3.28 20.00 10.27
N TYR A 18 -4.00 19.02 10.79
CA TYR A 18 -4.25 18.81 12.21
C TYR A 18 -3.97 17.34 12.53
N ASN A 19 -3.29 17.05 13.60
CA ASN A 19 -3.02 15.68 14.02
C ASN A 19 -3.17 15.52 15.53
N SER A 20 -3.49 14.31 15.97
CA SER A 20 -3.37 13.94 17.37
C SER A 20 -1.90 13.94 17.78
N GLY A 21 -1.61 14.37 19.01
CA GLY A 21 -0.23 14.52 19.48
C GLY A 21 0.41 13.24 20.02
N TRP A 22 -0.35 12.14 20.21
CA TRP A 22 0.12 10.98 20.96
C TRP A 22 -0.27 9.64 20.33
N ILE A 23 0.72 8.72 20.26
CA ILE A 23 0.56 7.35 19.76
C ILE A 23 1.06 6.37 20.80
N PRO A 24 0.17 5.70 21.57
CA PRO A 24 0.55 4.62 22.48
C PRO A 24 0.65 3.29 21.72
N VAL A 25 1.84 2.72 21.62
CA VAL A 25 2.05 1.38 21.05
C VAL A 25 2.25 0.40 22.20
N ASN A 26 1.14 -0.14 22.70
CA ASN A 26 1.12 -1.01 23.90
C ASN A 26 1.12 -2.49 23.55
N SER A 27 1.20 -2.84 22.27
CA SER A 27 1.19 -4.21 21.79
C SER A 27 2.17 -4.38 20.62
N SER A 28 2.81 -5.54 20.54
CA SER A 28 3.58 -5.93 19.37
C SER A 28 2.71 -6.19 18.12
N ALA A 29 1.40 -6.30 18.28
CA ALA A 29 0.46 -6.31 17.16
C ALA A 29 0.36 -4.93 16.43
N GLY A 30 1.03 -3.91 16.98
CA GLY A 30 0.95 -2.54 16.48
C GLY A 30 -0.29 -1.80 16.98
N VAL A 31 -0.66 -0.72 16.30
CA VAL A 31 -1.84 0.08 16.63
C VAL A 31 -2.41 0.76 15.40
N THR A 32 -3.73 0.88 15.35
CA THR A 32 -4.45 1.74 14.39
C THR A 32 -5.22 2.81 15.17
N ILE A 33 -4.98 4.07 14.82
CA ILE A 33 -5.68 5.22 15.42
C ILE A 33 -6.51 5.89 14.34
N LYS A 34 -7.82 5.86 14.53
CA LYS A 34 -8.78 6.45 13.60
C LYS A 34 -8.71 7.97 13.59
N ASP A 35 -8.92 8.57 12.41
CA ASP A 35 -8.99 10.02 12.20
C ASP A 35 -7.81 10.79 12.81
N PHE A 36 -6.62 10.17 12.79
CA PHE A 36 -5.41 10.71 13.42
C PHE A 36 -4.89 11.97 12.75
N LEU A 37 -4.85 11.97 11.42
CA LEU A 37 -4.39 13.09 10.61
C LEU A 37 -5.55 13.64 9.79
N LYS A 38 -5.78 14.95 9.92
CA LYS A 38 -6.75 15.69 9.13
C LYS A 38 -6.01 16.67 8.24
N ILE A 39 -6.33 16.65 6.95
CA ILE A 39 -5.80 17.58 5.97
C ILE A 39 -6.96 18.42 5.46
N GLN A 40 -6.90 19.72 5.71
CA GLN A 40 -7.91 20.66 5.23
C GLN A 40 -7.39 21.37 3.99
N LEU A 41 -8.21 21.36 2.95
CA LEU A 41 -8.00 22.13 1.73
C LEU A 41 -9.01 23.26 1.71
N ASP A 42 -8.50 24.49 1.69
CA ASP A 42 -9.30 25.70 1.51
C ASP A 42 -9.17 26.16 0.07
N ILE A 43 -10.30 26.27 -0.61
CA ILE A 43 -10.36 26.58 -2.04
C ILE A 43 -11.19 27.85 -2.21
N GLN A 44 -10.56 28.90 -2.72
CA GLN A 44 -11.21 30.14 -3.10
C GLN A 44 -10.55 30.68 -4.38
N SER A 45 -10.68 29.91 -5.47
CA SER A 45 -9.90 30.12 -6.66
C SER A 45 -10.77 30.36 -7.89
N ARG A 46 -10.24 31.17 -8.82
CA ARG A 46 -10.73 31.26 -10.19
C ARG A 46 -9.89 30.46 -11.16
N THR A 47 -8.78 29.89 -10.67
CA THR A 47 -7.90 28.98 -11.43
C THR A 47 -8.32 27.53 -11.17
N ASP A 48 -8.36 26.74 -12.21
CA ASP A 48 -8.63 25.33 -12.14
C ASP A 48 -7.32 24.52 -12.22
N TYR A 49 -6.76 24.15 -11.06
CA TYR A 49 -5.58 23.28 -10.99
C TYR A 49 -6.01 21.85 -11.33
N LYS A 50 -5.70 21.40 -12.54
CA LYS A 50 -6.03 20.03 -13.00
C LYS A 50 -5.05 19.01 -12.42
N ASN A 51 -5.55 17.81 -12.14
CA ASN A 51 -4.74 16.66 -11.68
C ASN A 51 -3.85 16.97 -10.48
N TRP A 52 -4.34 17.81 -9.56
CA TRP A 52 -3.60 18.14 -8.36
C TRP A 52 -3.41 16.90 -7.46
N SER A 53 -2.36 16.89 -6.67
CA SER A 53 -1.99 15.75 -5.82
C SER A 53 -1.53 16.24 -4.45
N ILE A 54 -1.70 15.40 -3.43
CA ILE A 54 -1.10 15.59 -2.11
C ILE A 54 -0.09 14.48 -1.87
N VAL A 55 1.13 14.87 -1.57
CA VAL A 55 2.20 13.96 -1.17
C VAL A 55 2.65 14.26 0.24
N ALA A 56 3.12 13.23 0.94
CA ALA A 56 3.70 13.35 2.27
C ALA A 56 5.07 12.68 2.33
N ARG A 57 5.95 13.18 3.18
CA ARG A 57 7.19 12.52 3.57
C ARG A 57 7.48 12.72 5.05
N VAL A 58 8.26 11.84 5.63
CA VAL A 58 8.80 12.04 6.98
C VAL A 58 9.97 13.01 6.88
N VAL A 59 9.97 14.02 7.76
CA VAL A 59 10.97 15.11 7.70
C VAL A 59 12.38 14.64 8.05
N SER A 60 12.49 13.73 9.03
CA SER A 60 13.77 13.21 9.53
C SER A 60 13.63 11.77 10.02
N PRO A 61 14.74 11.03 10.18
CA PRO A 61 14.71 9.71 10.82
C PRO A 61 13.99 9.73 12.16
N ILE A 62 13.10 8.76 12.37
CA ILE A 62 12.26 8.66 13.56
C ILE A 62 13.10 8.01 14.67
N LYS A 63 13.73 8.84 15.49
CA LYS A 63 14.61 8.39 16.59
C LYS A 63 14.11 8.86 17.94
N ASN A 64 14.41 8.06 18.97
CA ASN A 64 14.24 8.46 20.36
C ASN A 64 15.56 8.95 20.99
N ALA A 65 15.52 9.36 22.25
CA ALA A 65 16.72 9.82 22.97
C ALA A 65 17.76 8.71 23.21
N ASP A 66 17.37 7.43 23.14
CA ASP A 66 18.28 6.28 23.22
C ASP A 66 18.95 5.96 21.87
N ASN A 67 18.76 6.82 20.86
CA ASN A 67 19.23 6.65 19.49
C ASN A 67 18.68 5.39 18.80
N LYS A 68 17.59 4.81 19.29
CA LYS A 68 16.85 3.75 18.60
C LYS A 68 16.06 4.36 17.44
N GLU A 69 16.13 3.74 16.28
CA GLU A 69 15.47 4.23 15.07
C GLU A 69 14.26 3.36 14.69
N PHE A 70 13.10 3.98 14.55
CA PHE A 70 11.89 3.32 14.09
C PHE A 70 11.89 3.22 12.56
N PRO A 71 11.62 2.03 11.98
CA PRO A 71 11.57 1.84 10.54
C PRO A 71 10.43 2.66 9.90
N VAL A 72 10.78 3.65 9.10
CA VAL A 72 9.82 4.62 8.55
C VAL A 72 8.68 3.98 7.76
N ASN A 73 8.93 2.88 7.06
CA ASN A 73 7.94 2.14 6.28
C ASN A 73 6.91 1.38 7.11
N LYS A 74 7.14 1.26 8.42
CA LYS A 74 6.20 0.69 9.40
C LYS A 74 5.20 1.73 9.95
N LEU A 75 5.43 3.00 9.65
CA LEU A 75 4.47 4.08 9.83
C LEU A 75 3.64 4.18 8.54
N LYS A 76 2.34 3.97 8.64
CA LYS A 76 1.43 4.00 7.51
C LYS A 76 0.24 4.90 7.79
N PHE A 77 -0.36 5.40 6.73
CA PHE A 77 -1.66 6.08 6.78
C PHE A 77 -2.64 5.38 5.86
N LYS A 78 -3.91 5.47 6.21
CA LYS A 78 -5.00 4.93 5.40
C LYS A 78 -6.09 5.97 5.28
N PHE A 79 -6.55 6.22 4.07
CA PHE A 79 -7.68 7.10 3.85
C PHE A 79 -8.93 6.53 4.54
N GLY A 80 -9.53 7.32 5.43
CA GLY A 80 -10.77 6.99 6.13
C GLY A 80 -11.98 7.51 5.37
N ASN A 81 -12.13 8.82 5.40
CA ASN A 81 -13.24 9.51 4.73
C ASN A 81 -12.86 10.97 4.44
N TYR A 82 -13.78 11.69 3.82
CA TYR A 82 -13.68 13.14 3.70
C TYR A 82 -15.03 13.80 4.01
N THR A 83 -14.98 15.05 4.41
CA THR A 83 -16.15 15.92 4.54
C THR A 83 -15.92 17.24 3.80
N THR A 84 -17.01 17.88 3.39
CA THR A 84 -16.97 19.20 2.80
C THR A 84 -17.90 20.10 3.56
N GLN A 85 -17.46 21.31 3.89
CA GLN A 85 -18.29 22.39 4.38
C GLN A 85 -18.30 23.50 3.34
N GLN A 86 -19.47 24.07 3.04
CA GLN A 86 -19.62 25.14 2.06
C GLN A 86 -19.00 24.80 0.70
N TYR A 87 -19.33 23.64 0.16
CA TYR A 87 -18.89 23.31 -1.18
C TYR A 87 -19.76 24.07 -2.21
N TYR A 88 -19.12 24.91 -3.02
CA TYR A 88 -19.76 25.76 -4.03
C TYR A 88 -20.54 24.96 -5.09
N SER A 89 -20.14 23.74 -5.37
CA SER A 89 -20.84 22.80 -6.22
C SER A 89 -21.75 21.92 -5.36
N LYS A 90 -23.03 21.89 -5.62
CA LYS A 90 -23.97 21.02 -4.91
C LYS A 90 -23.71 19.52 -5.14
N THR A 91 -22.73 19.17 -5.98
CA THR A 91 -22.33 17.80 -6.29
C THR A 91 -21.02 17.50 -5.59
N TYR A 92 -21.06 16.62 -4.58
CA TYR A 92 -19.87 16.17 -3.87
C TYR A 92 -19.05 15.22 -4.76
N PRO A 93 -17.71 15.36 -4.82
CA PRO A 93 -16.88 14.43 -5.58
C PRO A 93 -16.97 13.03 -5.00
N THR A 94 -16.85 12.02 -5.82
CA THR A 94 -16.62 10.65 -5.34
C THR A 94 -15.18 10.51 -4.83
N THR A 95 -14.89 9.50 -4.00
CA THR A 95 -13.52 9.19 -3.55
C THR A 95 -12.58 8.94 -4.73
N ALA A 96 -13.09 8.35 -5.81
CA ALA A 96 -12.32 8.13 -7.03
C ALA A 96 -11.98 9.46 -7.75
N GLN A 97 -12.94 10.37 -7.86
CA GLN A 97 -12.71 11.71 -8.43
C GLN A 97 -11.74 12.53 -7.58
N LEU A 98 -11.80 12.36 -6.26
CA LEU A 98 -10.85 12.98 -5.34
C LEU A 98 -9.42 12.46 -5.56
N GLY A 99 -9.25 11.24 -6.09
CA GLY A 99 -7.97 10.59 -6.30
C GLY A 99 -7.36 10.07 -4.99
N ALA A 100 -8.18 9.79 -3.97
CA ALA A 100 -7.70 9.27 -2.69
C ALA A 100 -7.08 7.88 -2.88
N VAL A 101 -5.81 7.75 -2.46
CA VAL A 101 -5.09 6.48 -2.54
C VAL A 101 -5.74 5.48 -1.60
N GLN A 102 -6.14 4.34 -2.15
CA GLN A 102 -6.79 3.28 -1.39
C GLN A 102 -5.74 2.34 -0.76
N GLY A 103 -6.09 1.77 0.40
CA GLY A 103 -5.21 0.88 1.15
C GLY A 103 -4.21 1.63 2.04
N ASP A 104 -3.22 0.87 2.51
CA ASP A 104 -2.20 1.38 3.43
C ASP A 104 -1.11 2.13 2.68
N ILE A 105 -0.86 3.37 3.06
CA ILE A 105 0.16 4.24 2.48
C ILE A 105 1.39 4.20 3.40
N ALA A 106 2.39 3.42 3.05
CA ALA A 106 3.64 3.38 3.80
C ALA A 106 4.41 4.71 3.64
N MET A 107 4.91 5.24 4.78
CA MET A 107 5.69 6.45 4.78
C MET A 107 7.14 6.19 4.38
N ASN A 108 7.77 7.21 3.85
CA ASN A 108 9.17 7.22 3.48
C ASN A 108 9.77 8.63 3.59
N PHE A 109 11.05 8.80 3.26
CA PHE A 109 11.75 10.08 3.28
C PHE A 109 11.64 10.85 1.95
N THR A 110 11.02 10.26 0.94
CA THR A 110 10.81 10.89 -0.36
C THR A 110 9.37 11.38 -0.50
N ARG A 111 8.52 10.67 -1.22
CA ARG A 111 7.12 11.07 -1.44
C ARG A 111 6.20 9.87 -1.39
N SER A 112 5.22 9.90 -0.50
CA SER A 112 4.07 8.99 -0.47
C SER A 112 2.83 9.75 -0.90
N TYR A 113 2.08 9.24 -1.88
CA TYR A 113 0.86 9.89 -2.35
C TYR A 113 -0.31 9.62 -1.40
N PHE A 114 -0.98 10.68 -0.95
CA PHE A 114 -2.23 10.65 -0.20
C PHE A 114 -3.42 10.87 -1.14
N ILE A 115 -3.30 11.86 -2.03
CA ILE A 115 -4.19 12.11 -3.16
C ILE A 115 -3.33 12.07 -4.42
N LYS A 116 -3.80 11.43 -5.47
CA LYS A 116 -3.08 11.32 -6.73
C LYS A 116 -3.99 11.69 -7.91
N ASN A 117 -3.56 12.70 -8.67
CA ASN A 117 -4.23 13.15 -9.90
C ASN A 117 -5.73 13.40 -9.71
N SER A 118 -6.08 14.23 -8.71
CA SER A 118 -7.48 14.57 -8.41
C SER A 118 -8.18 15.20 -9.62
N GLN A 119 -9.40 14.75 -9.88
CA GLN A 119 -10.29 15.31 -10.90
C GLN A 119 -11.21 16.40 -10.35
N VAL A 120 -11.07 16.72 -9.06
CA VAL A 120 -11.89 17.76 -8.41
C VAL A 120 -11.45 19.12 -8.90
N SER A 121 -12.39 19.88 -9.48
CA SER A 121 -12.14 21.24 -9.93
C SER A 121 -11.84 22.15 -8.73
N THR A 122 -10.84 23.00 -8.87
CA THR A 122 -10.50 24.04 -7.88
C THR A 122 -11.04 25.41 -8.27
N ASN A 123 -11.66 25.54 -9.44
CA ASN A 123 -12.31 26.79 -9.84
C ASN A 123 -13.66 26.93 -9.13
N THR A 124 -13.72 27.79 -8.15
CA THR A 124 -14.90 28.10 -7.33
C THR A 124 -15.55 29.43 -7.74
N ASN A 125 -15.14 30.04 -8.85
CA ASN A 125 -15.48 31.41 -9.23
C ASN A 125 -15.15 32.46 -8.14
N GLY A 126 -14.22 32.13 -7.23
CA GLY A 126 -13.84 32.96 -6.10
C GLY A 126 -14.71 32.75 -4.86
N GLU A 127 -15.70 31.87 -4.88
CA GLU A 127 -16.45 31.49 -3.69
C GLU A 127 -15.58 30.57 -2.81
N TYR A 128 -15.82 30.60 -1.52
CA TYR A 128 -15.10 29.75 -0.57
C TYR A 128 -15.68 28.34 -0.57
N GLY A 129 -14.81 27.36 -0.56
CA GLY A 129 -15.13 25.96 -0.34
C GLY A 129 -14.02 25.26 0.42
N ASN A 130 -14.31 24.18 1.11
CA ASN A 130 -13.28 23.37 1.74
C ASN A 130 -13.53 21.88 1.58
N ILE A 131 -12.45 21.11 1.70
CA ILE A 131 -12.45 19.65 1.77
C ILE A 131 -11.59 19.27 2.98
N LEU A 132 -12.14 18.51 3.90
CA LEU A 132 -11.45 17.96 5.04
C LEU A 132 -11.25 16.46 4.81
N LEU A 133 -10.01 16.02 4.66
CA LEU A 133 -9.60 14.64 4.48
C LEU A 133 -9.20 14.04 5.83
N ASN A 134 -9.73 12.88 6.17
CA ASN A 134 -9.41 12.16 7.40
C ASN A 134 -8.60 10.91 7.08
N TYR A 135 -7.47 10.74 7.77
CA TYR A 135 -6.58 9.60 7.64
C TYR A 135 -6.39 8.89 8.97
N ASP A 136 -6.54 7.58 8.95
CA ASP A 136 -6.13 6.71 10.06
C ASP A 136 -4.62 6.58 10.06
N LEU A 137 -4.01 6.55 11.24
CA LEU A 137 -2.60 6.20 11.42
C LEU A 137 -2.49 4.72 11.78
N ILE A 138 -1.52 4.04 11.19
CA ILE A 138 -1.22 2.63 11.46
C ILE A 138 0.26 2.51 11.80
N ILE A 139 0.56 1.96 12.97
CA ILE A 139 1.87 1.41 13.30
C ILE A 139 1.78 -0.08 13.06
N GLU A 140 2.48 -0.55 12.03
CA GLU A 140 2.47 -1.97 11.67
C GLU A 140 3.05 -2.82 12.80
N GLY A 141 2.36 -3.90 13.15
CA GLY A 141 2.82 -4.84 14.18
C GLY A 141 4.08 -5.60 13.76
N GLY A 142 4.77 -6.16 14.74
CA GLY A 142 5.94 -7.02 14.54
C GLY A 142 6.84 -7.09 15.77
N SER A 143 7.72 -8.09 15.79
CA SER A 143 8.68 -8.31 16.88
C SER A 143 9.64 -7.13 17.09
N TYR A 144 9.92 -6.39 16.01
CA TYR A 144 10.78 -5.19 16.05
C TYR A 144 10.33 -4.15 17.09
N LEU A 145 9.01 -4.11 17.42
CA LEU A 145 8.48 -3.22 18.46
C LEU A 145 9.01 -3.55 19.86
N ASN A 146 9.37 -4.83 20.13
CA ASN A 146 9.97 -5.22 21.40
C ASN A 146 11.41 -4.68 21.52
N ASP A 147 12.16 -4.67 20.41
CA ASP A 147 13.52 -4.15 20.36
C ASP A 147 13.55 -2.61 20.48
N LEU A 148 12.47 -1.98 20.02
CA LEU A 148 12.28 -0.54 20.08
C LEU A 148 11.65 -0.04 21.39
N LYS A 149 11.26 -0.95 22.28
CA LYS A 149 10.69 -0.60 23.59
C LYS A 149 11.59 0.39 24.32
N SER A 150 11.01 1.51 24.74
CA SER A 150 11.72 2.57 25.46
C SER A 150 10.73 3.43 26.24
N TRP A 151 11.23 4.04 27.33
CA TRP A 151 10.53 5.13 28.02
C TRP A 151 10.62 6.46 27.26
N ASN A 152 11.62 6.60 26.37
CA ASN A 152 11.81 7.77 25.55
C ASN A 152 10.94 7.72 24.31
N ASN A 153 10.28 8.82 24.01
CA ASN A 153 9.36 8.93 22.88
C ASN A 153 10.10 9.07 21.55
N TYR A 154 9.49 8.55 20.50
CA TYR A 154 9.86 8.81 19.12
C TYR A 154 9.05 9.99 18.60
N ASN A 155 9.73 11.07 18.19
CA ASN A 155 9.09 12.26 17.69
C ASN A 155 9.01 12.21 16.15
N ILE A 156 7.85 12.53 15.62
CA ILE A 156 7.55 12.40 14.20
C ILE A 156 6.96 13.71 13.69
N GLN A 157 7.45 14.17 12.53
CA GLN A 157 6.88 15.25 11.75
C GLN A 157 6.76 14.81 10.28
N LEU A 158 5.67 15.21 9.66
CA LEU A 158 5.45 15.02 8.24
C LEU A 158 5.50 16.37 7.53
N GLU A 159 6.08 16.37 6.36
CA GLU A 159 5.88 17.44 5.40
C GLU A 159 4.83 16.98 4.39
N LEU A 160 3.75 17.75 4.29
CA LEU A 160 2.68 17.56 3.33
C LEU A 160 2.85 18.61 2.23
N THR A 161 2.78 18.19 0.98
CA THR A 161 2.92 19.10 -0.17
C THR A 161 1.75 18.90 -1.13
N LEU A 162 1.08 20.00 -1.43
CA LEU A 162 0.04 20.10 -2.45
C LEU A 162 0.71 20.48 -3.77
N LEU A 163 0.52 19.67 -4.79
CA LEU A 163 1.11 19.80 -6.11
C LEU A 163 0.03 20.04 -7.18
N ASP A 164 0.35 20.83 -8.20
CA ASP A 164 -0.43 20.90 -9.43
C ASP A 164 -0.18 19.67 -10.33
N GLY A 165 -0.89 19.57 -11.46
CA GLY A 165 -0.74 18.48 -12.41
C GLY A 165 0.62 18.41 -13.12
N PHE A 166 1.46 19.46 -12.98
CA PHE A 166 2.82 19.53 -13.49
C PHE A 166 3.87 19.29 -12.40
N SER A 167 3.42 18.90 -11.18
CA SER A 167 4.27 18.70 -10.00
C SER A 167 4.89 19.98 -9.42
N ASN A 168 4.38 21.15 -9.76
CA ASN A 168 4.76 22.39 -9.08
C ASN A 168 4.07 22.47 -7.72
N VAL A 169 4.79 23.04 -6.74
CA VAL A 169 4.26 23.21 -5.38
C VAL A 169 3.26 24.36 -5.35
N ILE A 170 2.02 24.07 -4.94
CA ILE A 170 0.98 25.07 -4.67
C ILE A 170 1.06 25.51 -3.21
N SER A 171 1.14 24.53 -2.30
CA SER A 171 1.18 24.76 -0.85
C SER A 171 1.99 23.67 -0.16
N SER A 172 2.66 24.00 0.93
CA SER A 172 3.35 22.99 1.76
C SER A 172 3.12 23.33 3.23
N VAL A 173 2.98 22.29 4.05
CA VAL A 173 2.81 22.41 5.50
C VAL A 173 3.56 21.30 6.21
N VAL A 174 4.21 21.64 7.32
CA VAL A 174 4.78 20.66 8.24
C VAL A 174 3.77 20.45 9.36
N THR A 175 3.46 19.17 9.66
CA THR A 175 2.53 18.84 10.75
C THR A 175 3.07 19.27 12.11
N ASN A 176 2.19 19.43 13.09
CA ASN A 176 2.63 19.45 14.47
C ASN A 176 3.40 18.16 14.79
N THR A 177 4.43 18.27 15.63
CA THR A 177 5.14 17.08 16.12
C THR A 177 4.17 16.19 16.90
N PHE A 178 4.16 14.93 16.57
CA PHE A 178 3.45 13.92 17.35
C PHE A 178 4.45 12.90 17.90
N SER A 179 4.14 12.39 19.07
CA SER A 179 5.04 11.52 19.83
C SER A 179 4.49 10.12 19.89
N MET A 180 5.35 9.13 19.64
CA MET A 180 5.03 7.72 19.75
C MET A 180 5.82 7.13 20.91
N GLN A 181 5.11 6.46 21.82
CA GLN A 181 5.72 5.66 22.88
C GLN A 181 5.53 4.19 22.59
N ILE A 182 6.63 3.45 22.53
CA ILE A 182 6.62 2.01 22.28
C ILE A 182 6.89 1.29 23.60
N SER A 183 5.82 0.75 24.19
CA SER A 183 5.89 0.03 25.48
C SER A 183 4.96 -1.20 25.45
N PRO A 184 5.21 -2.16 24.55
CA PRO A 184 4.36 -3.34 24.47
C PRO A 184 4.31 -4.05 25.82
N GLN A 185 3.08 -4.20 26.35
CA GLN A 185 2.82 -4.86 27.63
C GLN A 185 2.45 -6.33 27.39
N GLY A 186 3.05 -7.22 28.15
CA GLY A 186 2.77 -8.65 28.11
C GLY A 186 4.00 -9.47 27.72
N ASN A 187 4.13 -10.64 28.28
CA ASN A 187 5.02 -11.70 27.80
C ASN A 187 4.38 -12.32 26.56
N TYR A 188 4.35 -11.55 25.45
CA TYR A 188 4.22 -12.21 24.17
C TYR A 188 5.53 -12.95 23.94
N PRO A 189 5.50 -14.19 23.48
CA PRO A 189 6.72 -14.90 23.14
C PRO A 189 7.54 -13.98 22.23
N ASN A 190 8.78 -13.71 22.64
CA ASN A 190 9.72 -12.94 21.85
C ASN A 190 9.75 -13.55 20.46
N THR A 191 9.46 -12.72 19.47
CA THR A 191 9.50 -13.06 18.06
C THR A 191 8.32 -13.90 17.57
N SER A 192 7.25 -13.27 17.06
CA SER A 192 6.43 -13.95 16.05
C SER A 192 7.38 -14.27 14.90
N SER A 193 7.75 -15.51 14.82
CA SER A 193 8.68 -16.01 13.82
C SER A 193 7.87 -16.36 12.59
N PHE A 194 8.02 -15.55 11.56
CA PHE A 194 7.47 -15.84 10.23
C PHE A 194 8.59 -16.23 9.30
N SER A 195 8.44 -17.36 8.65
CA SER A 195 9.35 -17.79 7.61
C SER A 195 8.55 -18.25 6.40
N ILE A 196 8.91 -17.73 5.24
CA ILE A 196 8.37 -18.17 3.96
C ILE A 196 9.53 -18.26 2.96
N SER A 197 9.65 -19.38 2.28
CA SER A 197 10.67 -19.59 1.24
C SER A 197 10.12 -20.43 0.11
N VAL A 198 10.57 -20.11 -1.11
CA VAL A 198 10.29 -20.90 -2.32
C VAL A 198 11.49 -21.78 -2.58
N ASP A 199 11.28 -23.07 -2.75
CA ASP A 199 12.35 -24.09 -2.87
C ASP A 199 12.42 -24.73 -4.24
N GLY A 200 13.64 -25.22 -4.59
CA GLY A 200 13.92 -26.08 -5.70
C GLY A 200 13.45 -25.53 -7.04
N SER A 201 12.82 -26.38 -7.83
CA SER A 201 12.34 -26.04 -9.18
C SER A 201 11.21 -25.00 -9.18
N ALA A 202 10.57 -24.75 -8.03
CA ALA A 202 9.53 -23.72 -7.91
C ALA A 202 10.08 -22.30 -8.01
N THR A 203 11.38 -22.08 -7.77
CA THR A 203 12.04 -20.76 -7.90
C THR A 203 11.98 -20.23 -9.34
N ASN A 204 12.01 -21.16 -10.33
CA ASN A 204 11.89 -20.84 -11.75
C ASN A 204 10.66 -21.57 -12.31
N GLY A 205 9.49 -21.25 -11.80
CA GLY A 205 8.24 -21.87 -12.24
C GLY A 205 7.91 -21.53 -13.70
N GLU A 206 7.51 -22.54 -14.49
CA GLU A 206 7.15 -22.38 -15.90
C GLU A 206 5.86 -23.07 -16.26
N LEU A 207 5.14 -22.52 -17.23
CA LEU A 207 4.01 -23.13 -17.93
C LEU A 207 4.37 -23.19 -19.43
N VAL A 208 4.33 -24.37 -20.02
CA VAL A 208 4.75 -24.60 -21.41
C VAL A 208 3.54 -24.96 -22.26
N PHE A 209 3.35 -24.25 -23.38
CA PHE A 209 2.35 -24.51 -24.40
C PHE A 209 3.06 -25.08 -25.63
N SER A 210 2.92 -26.37 -25.87
CA SER A 210 3.62 -27.08 -26.97
C SER A 210 2.67 -27.56 -28.05
N THR A 211 1.40 -27.75 -27.71
CA THR A 211 0.40 -28.34 -28.63
C THR A 211 -0.88 -27.49 -28.65
N MET A 212 -1.67 -27.63 -29.71
CA MET A 212 -2.99 -27.00 -29.76
C MET A 212 -3.90 -27.43 -28.60
N SER A 213 -3.72 -28.64 -28.10
CA SER A 213 -4.44 -29.14 -26.92
C SER A 213 -4.15 -28.32 -25.68
N ASP A 214 -2.91 -27.81 -25.52
CA ASP A 214 -2.53 -26.98 -24.37
C ASP A 214 -3.28 -25.64 -24.38
N TYR A 215 -3.48 -25.08 -25.55
CA TYR A 215 -4.27 -23.85 -25.72
C TYR A 215 -5.77 -24.07 -25.47
N ILE A 216 -6.31 -25.19 -25.92
CA ILE A 216 -7.73 -25.54 -25.77
C ILE A 216 -8.07 -25.88 -24.32
N ASN A 217 -7.23 -26.67 -23.65
CA ASN A 217 -7.51 -27.21 -22.31
C ASN A 217 -6.88 -26.37 -21.18
N GLY A 218 -5.98 -25.44 -21.50
CA GLY A 218 -5.09 -24.81 -20.55
C GLY A 218 -3.96 -25.73 -20.12
N VAL A 219 -2.99 -25.18 -19.41
CA VAL A 219 -1.86 -25.94 -18.85
C VAL A 219 -1.87 -25.82 -17.32
N ARG A 220 -1.34 -26.87 -16.67
CA ARG A 220 -1.19 -26.93 -15.22
C ARG A 220 0.15 -27.55 -14.87
N LYS A 221 0.87 -26.90 -13.95
CA LYS A 221 2.15 -27.40 -13.44
C LYS A 221 2.15 -27.35 -11.92
N GLU A 222 2.65 -28.40 -11.31
CA GLU A 222 2.74 -28.55 -9.86
C GLU A 222 4.21 -28.62 -9.43
N TYR A 223 4.56 -27.84 -8.42
CA TYR A 223 5.88 -27.82 -7.78
C TYR A 223 5.72 -28.37 -6.37
N ILE A 224 5.97 -29.67 -6.22
CA ILE A 224 5.80 -30.39 -4.96
C ILE A 224 6.78 -29.85 -3.93
N ASN A 225 6.27 -29.54 -2.72
CA ASN A 225 7.06 -28.92 -1.65
C ASN A 225 7.73 -27.59 -2.04
N GLY A 226 7.16 -26.87 -3.01
CA GLY A 226 7.74 -25.66 -3.56
C GLY A 226 7.68 -24.43 -2.65
N LEU A 227 6.82 -24.44 -1.62
CA LEU A 227 6.70 -23.35 -0.65
C LEU A 227 6.81 -23.92 0.76
N ASN A 228 7.79 -23.41 1.53
CA ASN A 228 7.93 -23.70 2.95
C ASN A 228 7.42 -22.52 3.77
N VAL A 229 6.61 -22.80 4.78
CA VAL A 229 6.00 -21.80 5.64
C VAL A 229 6.12 -22.20 7.10
N SER A 230 6.52 -21.26 7.94
CA SER A 230 6.46 -21.39 9.38
C SER A 230 5.94 -20.09 10.00
N SER A 231 5.07 -20.22 10.98
CA SER A 231 4.55 -19.09 11.77
C SER A 231 4.16 -19.58 13.15
N ASP A 232 4.56 -18.88 14.18
CA ASP A 232 4.18 -19.17 15.58
C ASP A 232 2.84 -18.53 15.98
N THR A 233 2.21 -17.77 15.08
CA THR A 233 0.91 -17.11 15.29
C THR A 233 -0.02 -17.34 14.10
N PRO A 234 -1.33 -17.02 14.22
CA PRO A 234 -2.23 -16.92 13.08
C PRO A 234 -1.65 -16.07 11.96
N CYS A 235 -1.77 -16.51 10.72
CA CYS A 235 -1.14 -15.82 9.60
C CYS A 235 -1.93 -15.97 8.30
N GLU A 236 -1.58 -15.13 7.35
CA GLU A 236 -2.09 -15.11 5.99
C GLU A 236 -0.94 -15.24 4.99
N ILE A 237 -1.10 -16.15 4.02
CA ILE A 237 -0.15 -16.33 2.92
C ILE A 237 -0.74 -15.69 1.68
N GLN A 238 0.03 -14.79 1.07
CA GLN A 238 -0.41 -14.01 -0.09
C GLN A 238 0.59 -14.13 -1.23
N VAL A 239 0.13 -13.86 -2.45
CA VAL A 239 0.96 -13.75 -3.65
C VAL A 239 0.65 -12.48 -4.42
N SER A 240 1.67 -11.85 -4.99
CA SER A 240 1.55 -10.74 -5.93
C SER A 240 2.65 -10.80 -6.99
N SER A 241 2.47 -10.08 -8.09
CA SER A 241 3.50 -9.89 -9.10
C SER A 241 4.17 -8.53 -8.94
N GLN A 242 5.48 -8.47 -9.11
CA GLN A 242 6.23 -7.21 -9.15
C GLN A 242 5.90 -6.37 -10.38
N ASN A 243 5.59 -7.01 -11.50
CA ASN A 243 5.34 -6.34 -12.77
C ASN A 243 3.85 -6.36 -13.11
N ALA A 244 3.38 -5.38 -13.89
CA ALA A 244 1.99 -5.28 -14.33
C ALA A 244 1.60 -6.32 -15.39
N TYR A 245 2.59 -6.94 -16.04
CA TYR A 245 2.42 -7.92 -17.12
C TYR A 245 3.46 -9.03 -17.00
N LEU A 246 3.18 -10.16 -17.66
CA LEU A 246 4.22 -11.08 -18.08
C LEU A 246 4.81 -10.52 -19.38
N SER A 247 6.10 -10.27 -19.44
CA SER A 247 6.75 -9.60 -20.56
C SER A 247 7.81 -10.47 -21.21
N THR A 248 7.99 -10.30 -22.51
CA THR A 248 9.10 -10.89 -23.29
C THR A 248 10.30 -9.94 -23.36
N SER A 249 11.43 -10.43 -23.81
CA SER A 249 12.61 -9.58 -24.13
C SER A 249 12.34 -8.58 -25.27
N SER A 250 11.35 -8.84 -26.12
CA SER A 250 10.87 -7.94 -27.19
C SER A 250 9.80 -6.95 -26.75
N SER A 251 9.54 -6.84 -25.44
CA SER A 251 8.51 -5.96 -24.86
C SER A 251 7.06 -6.31 -25.22
N ASP A 252 6.80 -7.50 -25.74
CA ASP A 252 5.43 -8.01 -25.85
C ASP A 252 4.91 -8.37 -24.45
N ASN A 253 3.65 -8.05 -24.18
CA ASN A 253 3.03 -8.17 -22.86
C ASN A 253 1.85 -9.16 -22.89
N LEU A 254 1.77 -10.02 -21.88
CA LEU A 254 0.64 -10.87 -21.59
C LEU A 254 0.05 -10.49 -20.24
N ASP A 255 -1.26 -10.44 -20.16
CA ASP A 255 -1.97 -10.05 -18.93
C ASP A 255 -1.69 -11.05 -17.79
N LEU A 256 -1.37 -10.54 -16.61
CA LEU A 256 -1.10 -11.36 -15.41
C LEU A 256 -2.24 -12.31 -15.07
N ASN A 257 -3.49 -11.87 -15.25
CA ASN A 257 -4.66 -12.64 -14.85
C ASN A 257 -4.94 -13.88 -15.74
N SER A 258 -4.16 -14.07 -16.81
CA SER A 258 -4.14 -15.34 -17.57
C SER A 258 -3.50 -16.49 -16.76
N VAL A 259 -2.70 -16.18 -15.75
CA VAL A 259 -2.09 -17.18 -14.87
C VAL A 259 -2.81 -17.18 -13.52
N ARG A 260 -3.06 -18.37 -13.01
CA ARG A 260 -3.65 -18.63 -11.70
C ARG A 260 -2.67 -19.34 -10.81
N VAL A 261 -2.75 -19.05 -9.51
CA VAL A 261 -1.93 -19.66 -8.48
C VAL A 261 -2.82 -20.27 -7.40
N GLN A 262 -2.46 -21.45 -6.95
CA GLN A 262 -3.11 -22.15 -5.86
C GLN A 262 -2.06 -22.91 -5.05
N LEU A 263 -2.29 -23.10 -3.76
CA LEU A 263 -1.48 -23.96 -2.91
C LEU A 263 -2.23 -25.26 -2.62
N ARG A 264 -1.49 -26.36 -2.53
CA ARG A 264 -1.99 -27.61 -1.98
C ARG A 264 -1.13 -28.01 -0.79
N ASP A 265 -1.77 -28.23 0.32
CA ASP A 265 -1.16 -28.79 1.52
C ASP A 265 -0.66 -30.20 1.22
N THR A 266 0.64 -30.44 1.36
CA THR A 266 1.24 -31.74 1.00
C THR A 266 0.87 -32.88 1.94
N GLU A 267 0.46 -32.58 3.17
CA GLU A 267 0.05 -33.59 4.16
C GLU A 267 -1.42 -33.96 4.02
N THR A 268 -2.28 -32.95 3.88
CA THR A 268 -3.74 -33.14 3.88
C THR A 268 -4.36 -33.17 2.48
N ASN A 269 -3.59 -32.86 1.43
CA ASN A 269 -4.04 -32.65 0.06
C ASN A 269 -5.12 -31.55 -0.11
N LYS A 270 -5.35 -30.75 0.92
CA LYS A 270 -6.32 -29.67 0.88
C LYS A 270 -5.81 -28.52 0.00
N LEU A 271 -6.68 -28.05 -0.90
CA LEU A 271 -6.41 -26.91 -1.75
C LEU A 271 -6.73 -25.60 -1.03
N SER A 272 -5.93 -24.59 -1.30
CA SER A 272 -6.17 -23.19 -0.90
C SER A 272 -7.15 -22.49 -1.85
N ASN A 273 -7.37 -21.20 -1.65
CA ASN A 273 -8.00 -20.36 -2.66
C ASN A 273 -7.16 -20.34 -3.94
N GLU A 274 -7.83 -20.48 -5.10
CA GLU A 274 -7.22 -20.19 -6.39
C GLU A 274 -7.35 -18.70 -6.68
N VAL A 275 -6.24 -18.05 -7.02
CA VAL A 275 -6.22 -16.61 -7.32
C VAL A 275 -5.64 -16.37 -8.71
N LYS A 276 -6.16 -15.36 -9.41
CA LYS A 276 -5.55 -14.85 -10.65
C LYS A 276 -4.42 -13.91 -10.27
N LEU A 277 -3.26 -14.01 -10.93
CA LEU A 277 -2.16 -13.12 -10.67
C LEU A 277 -2.54 -11.64 -10.87
N SER A 278 -2.03 -10.81 -10.01
CA SER A 278 -2.15 -9.35 -10.08
C SER A 278 -0.98 -8.68 -9.37
N THR A 279 -0.85 -7.38 -9.50
CA THR A 279 0.14 -6.58 -8.73
C THR A 279 -0.28 -6.35 -7.28
N TYR A 280 -1.53 -6.66 -6.92
CA TYR A 280 -2.02 -6.59 -5.55
C TYR A 280 -1.82 -7.92 -4.84
N ASN A 281 -1.62 -7.88 -3.53
CA ASN A 281 -1.56 -9.07 -2.70
C ASN A 281 -2.89 -9.84 -2.76
N GLN A 282 -2.82 -11.09 -3.20
CA GLN A 282 -3.95 -12.01 -3.29
C GLN A 282 -3.80 -13.08 -2.21
N THR A 283 -4.81 -13.24 -1.36
CA THR A 283 -4.80 -14.22 -0.27
C THR A 283 -4.98 -15.64 -0.82
N LEU A 284 -3.94 -16.45 -0.69
CA LEU A 284 -3.96 -17.88 -1.00
C LEU A 284 -4.53 -18.68 0.16
N LEU A 285 -4.03 -18.45 1.37
CA LEU A 285 -4.37 -19.21 2.56
C LEU A 285 -4.42 -18.32 3.79
N THR A 286 -5.40 -18.57 4.65
CA THR A 286 -5.52 -17.99 5.98
C THR A 286 -5.45 -19.10 7.01
N SER A 287 -4.59 -18.97 8.01
CA SER A 287 -4.48 -19.90 9.13
C SER A 287 -4.84 -19.21 10.44
N SER A 288 -5.86 -19.72 11.12
CA SER A 288 -6.25 -19.24 12.47
C SER A 288 -5.35 -19.79 13.59
N LYS A 289 -4.30 -20.53 13.25
CA LYS A 289 -3.34 -21.14 14.17
C LYS A 289 -1.93 -21.00 13.65
N ALA A 290 -0.95 -21.16 14.54
CA ALA A 290 0.45 -21.32 14.20
C ALA A 290 0.66 -22.40 13.11
N ILE A 291 1.63 -22.20 12.24
CA ILE A 291 2.05 -23.16 11.21
C ILE A 291 3.47 -23.60 11.53
N SER A 292 3.65 -24.85 11.91
CA SER A 292 4.98 -25.41 12.23
C SER A 292 5.59 -26.05 10.99
N ALA A 293 6.57 -25.34 10.36
CA ALA A 293 7.42 -25.85 9.28
C ALA A 293 6.66 -26.65 8.18
N LYS A 294 5.59 -26.08 7.66
CA LYS A 294 4.70 -26.75 6.73
C LYS A 294 5.12 -26.53 5.28
N LYS A 295 4.96 -27.57 4.47
CA LYS A 295 5.26 -27.56 3.03
C LYS A 295 3.98 -27.56 2.20
N TYR A 296 3.99 -26.74 1.14
CA TYR A 296 2.90 -26.65 0.19
C TYR A 296 3.41 -26.90 -1.23
N THR A 297 2.61 -27.61 -2.02
CA THR A 297 2.79 -27.67 -3.46
C THR A 297 2.26 -26.39 -4.08
N ILE A 298 3.09 -25.68 -4.83
CA ILE A 298 2.65 -24.53 -5.65
C ILE A 298 2.07 -25.09 -6.95
N ILE A 299 0.89 -24.61 -7.32
CA ILE A 299 0.19 -24.98 -8.54
C ILE A 299 0.01 -23.72 -9.36
N TYR A 300 0.62 -23.71 -10.54
CA TYR A 300 0.34 -22.72 -11.57
C TYR A 300 -0.58 -23.32 -12.61
N SER A 301 -1.53 -22.53 -13.10
CA SER A 301 -2.47 -22.98 -14.15
C SER A 301 -2.94 -21.81 -15.01
N THR A 302 -3.51 -22.17 -16.17
CA THR A 302 -4.21 -21.23 -17.05
C THR A 302 -5.64 -21.72 -17.29
N ALA A 303 -6.52 -20.84 -17.72
CA ALA A 303 -7.86 -21.23 -18.13
C ALA A 303 -7.83 -21.96 -19.47
N ALA A 304 -8.80 -22.84 -19.67
CA ALA A 304 -9.09 -23.43 -20.98
C ALA A 304 -9.50 -22.32 -21.96
N SER A 305 -8.99 -22.39 -23.20
CA SER A 305 -9.32 -21.46 -24.30
C SER A 305 -9.17 -19.98 -23.91
N ASP A 306 -8.15 -19.63 -23.14
CA ASP A 306 -7.88 -18.25 -22.75
C ASP A 306 -7.48 -17.43 -24.00
N GLN A 307 -8.35 -16.51 -24.40
CA GLN A 307 -8.19 -15.70 -25.61
C GLN A 307 -6.95 -14.82 -25.55
N LYS A 308 -6.50 -14.40 -24.39
CA LYS A 308 -5.29 -13.57 -24.23
C LYS A 308 -4.04 -14.38 -24.55
N ILE A 309 -3.98 -15.64 -24.11
CA ILE A 309 -2.91 -16.56 -24.45
C ILE A 309 -2.97 -16.97 -25.93
N MET A 310 -4.16 -17.31 -26.42
CA MET A 310 -4.34 -17.71 -27.84
C MET A 310 -3.95 -16.62 -28.84
N ASN A 311 -4.15 -15.35 -28.48
CA ASN A 311 -3.84 -14.20 -29.33
C ASN A 311 -2.43 -13.63 -29.05
N SER A 312 -1.68 -14.19 -28.10
CA SER A 312 -0.32 -13.75 -27.83
C SER A 312 0.66 -14.22 -28.89
N LYS A 313 1.74 -13.46 -29.09
CA LYS A 313 2.84 -13.92 -29.95
C LYS A 313 3.59 -15.07 -29.30
N SER A 314 4.20 -15.92 -30.10
CA SER A 314 5.11 -16.94 -29.57
C SER A 314 6.32 -16.28 -28.88
N GLY A 315 6.66 -16.76 -27.68
CA GLY A 315 7.79 -16.21 -26.91
C GLY A 315 7.79 -16.68 -25.47
N ASN A 316 8.86 -16.32 -24.75
CA ASN A 316 9.00 -16.57 -23.32
C ASN A 316 8.52 -15.34 -22.54
N TYR A 317 7.38 -15.45 -21.94
CA TYR A 317 6.78 -14.41 -21.09
C TYR A 317 7.17 -14.68 -19.64
N SER A 318 7.66 -13.68 -18.93
CA SER A 318 8.10 -13.81 -17.53
C SER A 318 7.65 -12.66 -16.64
N THR A 319 7.53 -12.96 -15.36
CA THR A 319 7.34 -11.99 -14.29
C THR A 319 7.96 -12.52 -13.00
N THR A 320 8.17 -11.64 -12.03
CA THR A 320 8.64 -12.02 -10.68
C THR A 320 7.45 -12.05 -9.73
N LEU A 321 7.27 -13.18 -9.04
CA LEU A 321 6.25 -13.34 -8.02
C LEU A 321 6.83 -13.15 -6.62
N LEU A 322 6.06 -12.49 -5.76
CA LEU A 322 6.35 -12.31 -4.35
C LEU A 322 5.33 -13.11 -3.54
N TYR A 323 5.85 -14.07 -2.78
CA TYR A 323 5.07 -14.74 -1.73
C TYR A 323 5.34 -14.04 -0.41
N THR A 324 4.29 -13.63 0.27
CA THR A 324 4.38 -12.93 1.56
C THR A 324 3.59 -13.65 2.62
N ILE A 325 4.06 -13.55 3.86
CA ILE A 325 3.36 -14.02 5.04
C ILE A 325 3.14 -12.81 5.96
N SER A 326 1.94 -12.65 6.47
CA SER A 326 1.59 -11.59 7.39
C SER A 326 0.81 -12.13 8.58
N PRO A 327 0.94 -11.56 9.78
CA PRO A 327 0.09 -11.89 10.91
C PRO A 327 -1.36 -11.52 10.61
N GLN A 328 -2.30 -12.28 11.19
CA GLN A 328 -3.72 -11.96 11.22
C GLN A 328 -4.07 -11.04 12.38
#